data_c7ff973a423e12a1af97bbad9170ef60
#
_entry.id   c7ff973a423e12a1af97bbad9170ef60
#
_cell.length_a   1.000
_cell.length_b   1.000
_cell.length_c   1.000
_cell.angle_alpha   90.00
_cell.angle_beta   90.00
_cell.angle_gamma   90.00
#
_symmetry.space_group_name_H-M   'P 1'
#
loop_
_entity.id
_entity.type
_entity.pdbx_description
1 polymer ?
#
loop_
_entity_poly.entity_id
_entity_poly.type
_entity_poly.pdbx_seq_one_letter_code
_entity_poly.pdbx_strand_id
1 'polypeptide(L)'
;MKLKVQNLVKKFNSIIAVNDISFEIEKNSTLGLLGPNGCGKTTSIGMMLGLITPTSGKIYINDICLEPKNRIELLSLMNFASPYIELPKKLTVKQNLEVYARLYGVKNISKRIEKMVEDLNLHKFLNK
;
A
#
# COMPACT_ATOMS: atom_id res chain seq x y z
N MET A 1 5.19 11.15 -3.34
CA MET A 1 6.06 10.19 -2.60
C MET A 1 6.96 9.53 -3.63
N LYS A 2 8.23 9.35 -3.30
CA LYS A 2 9.22 8.64 -4.11
C LYS A 2 9.49 7.30 -3.44
N LEU A 3 9.56 6.22 -4.20
CA LEU A 3 9.92 4.89 -3.71
C LEU A 3 11.12 4.38 -4.51
N LYS A 4 12.16 3.89 -3.81
CA LYS A 4 13.33 3.29 -4.45
C LYS A 4 13.61 1.93 -3.84
N VAL A 5 13.84 0.95 -4.69
CA VAL A 5 14.18 -0.42 -4.34
C VAL A 5 15.58 -0.71 -4.89
N GLN A 6 16.47 -1.23 -4.06
CA GLN A 6 17.86 -1.52 -4.44
C GLN A 6 18.24 -2.95 -4.07
N ASN A 7 18.65 -3.73 -5.07
CA ASN A 7 19.18 -5.09 -4.96
C ASN A 7 18.34 -5.99 -4.04
N LEU A 8 16.99 -5.89 -4.18
CA LEU A 8 16.05 -6.52 -3.27
C LEU A 8 16.01 -8.02 -3.55
N VAL A 9 16.27 -8.80 -2.51
CA VAL A 9 16.24 -10.27 -2.55
C VAL A 9 15.33 -10.79 -1.45
N LYS A 10 14.53 -11.81 -1.78
CA LYS A 10 13.81 -12.61 -0.79
C LYS A 10 13.99 -14.09 -1.05
N LYS A 11 14.49 -14.77 -0.02
CA LYS A 11 14.57 -16.23 0.03
C LYS A 11 13.64 -16.76 1.11
N PHE A 12 12.92 -17.81 0.80
CA PHE A 12 12.16 -18.63 1.74
C PHE A 12 12.79 -20.02 1.72
N ASN A 13 13.53 -20.37 2.76
CA ASN A 13 14.35 -21.59 2.79
C ASN A 13 15.25 -21.69 1.55
N SER A 14 15.07 -22.69 0.71
CA SER A 14 15.84 -22.92 -0.54
C SER A 14 15.26 -22.17 -1.76
N ILE A 15 14.10 -21.56 -1.65
CA ILE A 15 13.40 -20.94 -2.79
C ILE A 15 13.73 -19.45 -2.81
N ILE A 16 14.24 -18.96 -3.94
CA ILE A 16 14.43 -17.54 -4.21
C ILE A 16 13.13 -17.00 -4.81
N ALA A 17 12.34 -16.29 -4.02
CA ALA A 17 11.07 -15.71 -4.44
C ALA A 17 11.26 -14.37 -5.16
N VAL A 18 12.27 -13.60 -4.80
CA VAL A 18 12.67 -12.36 -5.45
C VAL A 18 14.19 -12.36 -5.56
N ASN A 19 14.71 -12.12 -6.77
CA ASN A 19 16.13 -12.21 -7.05
C ASN A 19 16.65 -10.90 -7.63
N ASP A 20 17.30 -10.11 -6.77
CA ASP A 20 18.07 -8.91 -7.11
C ASP A 20 17.33 -7.90 -7.98
N ILE A 21 16.15 -7.44 -7.54
CA ILE A 21 15.39 -6.43 -8.26
C ILE A 21 15.75 -5.03 -7.78
N SER A 22 15.88 -4.10 -8.72
CA SER A 22 16.11 -2.67 -8.45
C SER A 22 15.23 -1.83 -9.37
N PHE A 23 14.55 -0.85 -8.81
CA PHE A 23 13.74 0.11 -9.56
C PHE A 23 13.43 1.34 -8.70
N GLU A 24 12.93 2.37 -9.35
CA GLU A 24 12.54 3.62 -8.70
C GLU A 24 11.18 4.08 -9.23
N ILE A 25 10.35 4.60 -8.34
CA ILE A 25 9.06 5.21 -8.66
C ILE A 25 9.12 6.66 -8.22
N GLU A 26 9.16 7.54 -9.21
CA GLU A 26 9.19 8.98 -8.98
C GLU A 26 7.84 9.51 -8.49
N LYS A 27 7.88 10.69 -7.89
CA LYS A 27 6.65 11.37 -7.47
C LYS A 27 5.72 11.58 -8.68
N ASN A 28 4.45 11.28 -8.49
CA ASN A 28 3.41 11.42 -9.52
C ASN A 28 3.60 10.51 -10.75
N SER A 29 4.38 9.45 -10.64
CA SER A 29 4.50 8.42 -11.67
C SER A 29 3.74 7.14 -11.30
N THR A 30 3.54 6.28 -12.28
CA THR A 30 2.94 4.95 -12.13
C THR A 30 3.91 3.92 -12.68
N LEU A 31 4.17 2.87 -11.89
CA LEU A 31 4.98 1.72 -12.30
C LEU A 31 4.12 0.46 -12.34
N GLY A 32 4.12 -0.24 -13.47
CA GLY A 32 3.49 -1.57 -13.62
C GLY A 32 4.45 -2.69 -13.25
N LEU A 33 4.07 -3.55 -12.31
CA LEU A 33 4.82 -4.76 -11.96
C LEU A 33 4.17 -5.95 -12.66
N LEU A 34 4.76 -6.37 -13.78
CA LEU A 34 4.24 -7.43 -14.66
C LEU A 34 5.05 -8.73 -14.53
N GLY A 35 4.40 -9.85 -14.80
CA GLY A 35 5.03 -11.16 -14.81
C GLY A 35 4.05 -12.30 -14.53
N PRO A 36 4.42 -13.56 -14.78
CA PRO A 36 3.60 -14.74 -14.56
C PRO A 36 3.27 -14.94 -13.06
N ASN A 37 2.31 -15.82 -12.78
CA ASN A 37 2.01 -16.21 -11.40
C ASN A 37 3.23 -16.92 -10.78
N GLY A 38 3.52 -16.60 -9.52
CA GLY A 38 4.67 -17.15 -8.80
C GLY A 38 6.01 -16.42 -9.04
N CYS A 39 6.09 -15.41 -9.92
CA CYS A 39 7.36 -14.70 -10.17
C CYS A 39 7.77 -13.68 -9.08
N GLY A 40 7.11 -13.66 -7.93
CA GLY A 40 7.51 -12.82 -6.79
C GLY A 40 6.83 -11.45 -6.69
N LYS A 41 5.86 -11.09 -7.54
CA LYS A 41 5.15 -9.80 -7.49
C LYS A 41 4.57 -9.48 -6.10
N THR A 42 3.77 -10.38 -5.57
CA THR A 42 3.14 -10.23 -4.25
C THR A 42 4.18 -10.16 -3.13
N THR A 43 5.25 -10.94 -3.23
CA THR A 43 6.37 -10.91 -2.30
C THR A 43 7.09 -9.55 -2.33
N SER A 44 7.34 -9.02 -3.52
CA SER A 44 7.95 -7.69 -3.71
C SER A 44 7.08 -6.58 -3.11
N ILE A 45 5.76 -6.61 -3.39
CA ILE A 45 4.80 -5.66 -2.80
C ILE A 45 4.79 -5.81 -1.27
N GLY A 46 4.75 -7.04 -0.74
CA GLY A 46 4.78 -7.29 0.70
C GLY A 46 6.05 -6.76 1.38
N MET A 47 7.20 -6.80 0.70
CA MET A 47 8.43 -6.19 1.20
C MET A 47 8.35 -4.66 1.19
N MET A 48 7.84 -4.06 0.13
CA MET A 48 7.65 -2.59 0.06
C MET A 48 6.68 -2.07 1.11
N LEU A 49 5.65 -2.85 1.43
CA LEU A 49 4.69 -2.55 2.52
C LEU A 49 5.22 -2.91 3.91
N GLY A 50 6.46 -3.38 4.02
CA GLY A 50 7.05 -3.79 5.29
C GLY A 50 6.37 -5.00 5.94
N LEU A 51 5.53 -5.73 5.24
CA LEU A 51 4.87 -6.96 5.71
C LEU A 51 5.82 -8.16 5.68
N ILE A 52 6.79 -8.11 4.78
CA ILE A 52 7.80 -9.15 4.58
C ILE A 52 9.17 -8.49 4.71
N THR A 53 10.03 -9.01 5.58
CA THR A 53 11.41 -8.55 5.71
C THR A 53 12.23 -9.08 4.53
N PRO A 54 12.95 -8.24 3.78
CA PRO A 54 13.91 -8.69 2.77
C PRO A 54 14.99 -9.59 3.35
N THR A 55 15.52 -10.51 2.56
CA THR A 55 16.73 -11.26 2.89
C THR A 55 17.96 -10.38 2.72
N SER A 56 17.98 -9.56 1.67
CA SER A 56 18.99 -8.52 1.42
C SER A 56 18.41 -7.42 0.52
N GLY A 57 19.18 -6.35 0.34
CA GLY A 57 18.75 -5.16 -0.39
C GLY A 57 18.10 -4.14 0.52
N LYS A 58 17.67 -3.02 -0.05
CA LYS A 58 17.12 -1.88 0.70
C LYS A 58 15.91 -1.28 -0.01
N ILE A 59 15.01 -0.73 0.77
CA ILE A 59 13.84 0.02 0.31
C ILE A 59 13.93 1.42 0.90
N TYR A 60 13.71 2.43 0.08
CA TYR A 60 13.71 3.82 0.51
C TYR A 60 12.37 4.47 0.17
N ILE A 61 11.85 5.25 1.10
CA ILE A 61 10.66 6.07 0.96
C ILE A 61 11.09 7.52 1.17
N ASN A 62 10.92 8.37 0.15
CA ASN A 62 11.42 9.75 0.16
C ASN A 62 12.89 9.84 0.60
N ASP A 63 13.74 8.98 0.02
CA ASP A 63 15.19 8.85 0.26
C ASP A 63 15.58 8.39 1.70
N ILE A 64 14.60 8.05 2.55
CA ILE A 64 14.82 7.49 3.87
C ILE A 64 14.72 5.96 3.80
N CYS A 65 15.76 5.25 4.24
CA CYS A 65 15.78 3.78 4.27
C CYS A 65 14.70 3.26 5.24
N LEU A 66 13.88 2.32 4.75
CA LEU A 66 12.86 1.65 5.55
C LEU A 66 13.55 0.65 6.51
N GLU A 67 13.48 0.95 7.80
CA GLU A 67 14.06 0.15 8.89
C GLU A 67 13.01 -0.09 10.00
N PRO A 68 13.20 -1.08 10.88
CA PRO A 68 12.24 -1.34 11.96
C PRO A 68 11.93 -0.11 12.82
N LYS A 69 12.91 0.76 13.07
CA LYS A 69 12.77 1.94 13.93
C LYS A 69 11.91 3.06 13.36
N ASN A 70 11.82 3.18 12.02
CA ASN A 70 11.06 4.24 11.34
C ASN A 70 9.88 3.70 10.53
N ARG A 71 9.61 2.40 10.63
CA ARG A 71 8.62 1.70 9.83
C ARG A 71 7.22 2.32 9.94
N ILE A 72 6.75 2.60 11.15
CA ILE A 72 5.39 3.13 11.37
C ILE A 72 5.24 4.50 10.69
N GLU A 73 6.23 5.37 10.85
CA GLU A 73 6.24 6.70 10.25
C GLU A 73 6.22 6.63 8.72
N LEU A 74 7.14 5.88 8.13
CA LEU A 74 7.28 5.79 6.67
C LEU A 74 6.07 5.08 6.02
N LEU A 75 5.54 4.02 6.63
CA LEU A 75 4.39 3.32 6.09
C LEU A 75 3.09 4.12 6.22
N SER A 76 3.00 5.08 7.15
CA SER A 76 1.87 6.01 7.22
C SER A 76 1.72 6.89 5.98
N LEU A 77 2.79 7.03 5.18
CA LEU A 77 2.79 7.76 3.91
C LEU A 77 2.26 6.91 2.73
N MET A 78 2.02 5.62 2.95
CA MET A 78 1.62 4.66 1.92
C MET A 78 0.22 4.15 2.18
N ASN A 79 -0.44 3.69 1.11
CA ASN A 79 -1.68 2.95 1.20
C ASN A 79 -1.63 1.73 0.27
N PHE A 80 -2.43 0.73 0.57
CA PHE A 80 -2.52 -0.49 -0.21
C PHE A 80 -3.97 -0.85 -0.48
N ALA A 81 -4.33 -0.99 -1.74
CA ALA A 81 -5.59 -1.54 -2.17
C ALA A 81 -5.36 -2.92 -2.80
N SER A 82 -6.08 -3.92 -2.33
CA SER A 82 -6.02 -5.28 -2.86
C SER A 82 -7.37 -5.66 -3.46
N PRO A 83 -7.41 -6.33 -4.61
CA PRO A 83 -8.66 -6.84 -5.18
C PRO A 83 -9.33 -7.93 -4.33
N TYR A 84 -8.59 -8.47 -3.35
CA TYR A 84 -9.09 -9.52 -2.44
C TYR A 84 -9.62 -8.96 -1.11
N ILE A 85 -9.46 -7.66 -0.85
CA ILE A 85 -9.99 -7.04 0.36
C ILE A 85 -11.39 -6.51 0.03
N GLU A 86 -12.40 -7.18 0.59
CA GLU A 86 -13.77 -6.70 0.55
C GLU A 86 -14.04 -5.80 1.76
N LEU A 87 -14.79 -4.74 1.55
CA LEU A 87 -15.32 -3.92 2.64
C LEU A 87 -16.35 -4.73 3.42
N PRO A 88 -16.52 -4.51 4.74
CA PRO A 88 -17.55 -5.15 5.53
C PRO A 88 -18.94 -4.94 4.94
N LYS A 89 -19.54 -5.99 4.39
CA LYS A 89 -20.84 -5.96 3.68
C LYS A 89 -22.03 -5.64 4.61
N LYS A 90 -21.85 -5.78 5.93
CA LYS A 90 -22.88 -5.44 6.94
C LYS A 90 -22.94 -3.95 7.27
N LEU A 91 -21.97 -3.18 6.82
CA LEU A 91 -21.91 -1.74 7.01
C LEU A 91 -22.31 -1.03 5.73
N THR A 92 -22.99 0.10 5.85
CA THR A 92 -23.27 0.97 4.72
C THR A 92 -21.96 1.56 4.16
N VAL A 93 -22.00 2.09 2.94
CA VAL A 93 -20.86 2.81 2.35
C VAL A 93 -20.38 3.93 3.27
N LYS A 94 -21.31 4.72 3.83
CA LYS A 94 -20.99 5.80 4.77
C LYS A 94 -20.25 5.27 6.01
N GLN A 95 -20.76 4.21 6.63
CA GLN A 95 -20.15 3.61 7.81
C GLN A 95 -18.75 3.05 7.51
N ASN A 96 -18.57 2.40 6.35
CA ASN A 96 -17.27 1.95 5.91
C ASN A 96 -16.28 3.12 5.77
N LEU A 97 -16.68 4.21 5.10
CA LEU A 97 -15.86 5.41 4.95
C LEU A 97 -15.47 6.02 6.31
N GLU A 98 -16.42 6.09 7.25
CA GLU A 98 -16.15 6.61 8.61
C GLU A 98 -15.16 5.73 9.38
N VAL A 99 -15.32 4.40 9.33
CA VAL A 99 -14.42 3.46 10.00
C VAL A 99 -13.00 3.60 9.45
N TYR A 100 -12.85 3.56 8.12
CA TYR A 100 -11.53 3.70 7.50
C TYR A 100 -10.92 5.07 7.75
N ALA A 101 -11.71 6.15 7.69
CA ALA A 101 -11.22 7.49 8.01
C ALA A 101 -10.65 7.58 9.44
N ARG A 102 -11.29 6.91 10.41
CA ARG A 102 -10.79 6.84 11.79
C ARG A 102 -9.52 6.01 11.90
N LEU A 103 -9.48 4.84 11.24
CA LEU A 103 -8.29 3.96 11.22
C LEU A 103 -7.06 4.66 10.64
N TYR A 104 -7.25 5.50 9.63
CA TYR A 104 -6.18 6.28 8.99
C TYR A 104 -5.94 7.66 9.62
N GLY A 105 -6.58 7.97 10.75
CA GLY A 105 -6.38 9.25 11.46
C GLY A 105 -6.78 10.48 10.64
N VAL A 106 -7.76 10.36 9.75
CA VAL A 106 -8.23 11.47 8.91
C VAL A 106 -8.87 12.55 9.78
N LYS A 107 -8.42 13.80 9.63
CA LYS A 107 -9.02 14.96 10.30
C LYS A 107 -10.27 15.43 9.51
N ASN A 108 -11.24 16.01 10.22
CA ASN A 108 -12.49 16.55 9.64
C ASN A 108 -13.24 15.52 8.78
N ILE A 109 -13.47 14.33 9.34
CA ILE A 109 -13.99 13.14 8.64
C ILE A 109 -15.25 13.47 7.83
N SER A 110 -16.27 14.14 8.42
CA SER A 110 -17.52 14.47 7.73
C SER A 110 -17.28 15.28 6.45
N LYS A 111 -16.53 16.37 6.55
CA LYS A 111 -16.21 17.23 5.40
C LYS A 111 -15.41 16.47 4.33
N ARG A 112 -14.53 15.55 4.75
CA ARG A 112 -13.73 14.75 3.82
C ARG A 112 -14.59 13.71 3.09
N ILE A 113 -15.55 13.10 3.79
CA ILE A 113 -16.51 12.16 3.21
C ILE A 113 -17.44 12.91 2.24
N GLU A 114 -18.01 14.05 2.63
CA GLU A 114 -18.84 14.88 1.74
C GLU A 114 -18.12 15.17 0.42
N LYS A 115 -16.91 15.68 0.51
CA LYS A 115 -16.11 15.95 -0.70
C LYS A 115 -15.90 14.69 -1.56
N MET A 116 -15.56 13.56 -0.95
CA MET A 116 -15.35 12.29 -1.69
C MET A 116 -16.65 11.83 -2.35
N VAL A 117 -17.79 12.00 -1.67
CA VAL A 117 -19.11 11.65 -2.19
C VAL A 117 -19.47 12.48 -3.42
N GLU A 118 -19.14 13.78 -3.39
CA GLU A 118 -19.31 14.68 -4.55
C GLU A 118 -18.36 14.29 -5.69
N ASP A 119 -17.05 14.17 -5.41
CA ASP A 119 -16.01 13.85 -6.40
C ASP A 119 -16.28 12.53 -7.14
N LEU A 120 -16.88 11.54 -6.46
CA LEU A 120 -17.14 10.20 -6.98
C LEU A 120 -18.61 9.90 -7.29
N ASN A 121 -19.50 10.88 -7.15
CA ASN A 121 -20.97 10.73 -7.38
C ASN A 121 -21.61 9.59 -6.55
N LEU A 122 -21.23 9.45 -5.27
CA LEU A 122 -21.65 8.34 -4.41
C LEU A 122 -22.95 8.58 -3.66
N HIS A 123 -23.66 9.71 -3.86
CA HIS A 123 -24.86 10.08 -3.09
C HIS A 123 -25.91 8.96 -3.02
N LYS A 124 -26.17 8.27 -4.15
CA LYS A 124 -27.17 7.19 -4.23
C LYS A 124 -26.76 5.90 -3.52
N PHE A 125 -25.50 5.77 -3.13
CA PHE A 125 -24.94 4.54 -2.57
C PHE A 125 -24.62 4.64 -1.08
N LEU A 126 -24.59 5.83 -0.50
CA LEU A 126 -24.13 6.07 0.89
C LEU A 126 -24.79 5.20 1.94
N ASN A 127 -26.09 4.94 1.79
CA ASN A 127 -26.91 4.19 2.74
C ASN A 127 -27.17 2.74 2.31
N LYS A 128 -26.47 2.26 1.30
CA LYS A 128 -26.56 0.88 0.85
C LYS A 128 -25.55 0.01 1.58
#